data_d421a6518caacea028303b14912931c1
#
_entry.id   d421a6518caacea028303b14912931c1
#
_cell.length_a   1.000
_cell.length_b   1.000
_cell.length_c   1.000
_cell.angle_alpha   90.00
_cell.angle_beta   90.00
_cell.angle_gamma   90.00
#
_symmetry.space_group_name_H-M   'P 1'
#
loop_
_entity.id
_entity.type
_entity.pdbx_description
1 polymer ?
#
loop_
_entity_poly.entity_id
_entity_poly.type
_entity_poly.pdbx_seq_one_letter_code
_entity_poly.pdbx_strand_id
1 'polypeptide(L)'
;MRAQRGVALLLVLWTLATLSLLLGGLAGWVQLENRQAAWQRQHTQALLAAQAGVSLALQAVLDTRHRPRWMADGRVVPLAFDDAQLEVSVSSERGKLDLNAASAEDLIRVAQACGAERGQALRLSRALQARLANGATPLRVIEELRQLPGMTQTLYARMAPHVTLWSGLSRPDAAFASPLLRGALGLPSQTNAGGHDADAGSVLSIDSRAQLPGGVVAGLQTTVLLSPSEGNAQPYRVLRWQE
;
A
#
# COMPACT_ATOMS: atom_id res chain seq x y z
N MET A 1 -49.62 32.56 52.04
CA MET A 1 -49.75 31.80 50.75
C MET A 1 -48.97 32.37 49.54
N ARG A 2 -48.12 33.40 49.67
CA ARG A 2 -47.32 33.97 48.54
C ARG A 2 -45.95 33.29 48.32
N ALA A 3 -45.39 32.63 49.31
CA ALA A 3 -44.06 31.97 49.19
C ALA A 3 -44.05 30.68 48.33
N GLN A 4 -45.15 29.95 48.22
CA GLN A 4 -45.25 28.69 47.47
C GLN A 4 -45.27 28.91 45.94
N ARG A 5 -45.67 30.08 45.43
CA ARG A 5 -45.67 30.39 43.98
C ARG A 5 -44.28 30.62 43.43
N GLY A 6 -43.32 31.12 44.21
CA GLY A 6 -41.92 31.32 43.79
C GLY A 6 -41.14 30.02 43.65
N VAL A 7 -41.38 29.05 44.56
CA VAL A 7 -40.71 27.74 44.50
C VAL A 7 -41.17 26.90 43.30
N ALA A 8 -42.47 26.95 42.98
CA ALA A 8 -43.01 26.24 41.81
C ALA A 8 -42.41 26.79 40.48
N LEU A 9 -42.24 28.10 40.37
CA LEU A 9 -41.65 28.73 39.17
C LEU A 9 -40.17 28.34 39.00
N LEU A 10 -39.40 28.32 40.10
CA LEU A 10 -38.02 27.87 40.11
C LEU A 10 -37.88 26.41 39.69
N LEU A 11 -38.77 25.55 40.14
CA LEU A 11 -38.78 24.11 39.80
C LEU A 11 -39.08 23.90 38.32
N VAL A 12 -40.05 24.63 37.77
CA VAL A 12 -40.37 24.59 36.33
C VAL A 12 -39.22 25.12 35.48
N LEU A 13 -38.58 26.21 35.90
CA LEU A 13 -37.41 26.75 35.19
C LEU A 13 -36.22 25.74 35.22
N TRP A 14 -36.00 25.12 36.33
CA TRP A 14 -34.92 24.12 36.49
C TRP A 14 -35.20 22.86 35.66
N THR A 15 -36.44 22.37 35.62
CA THR A 15 -36.80 21.21 34.79
C THR A 15 -36.69 21.53 33.30
N LEU A 16 -37.11 22.76 32.87
CA LEU A 16 -36.93 23.20 31.49
C LEU A 16 -35.44 23.32 31.12
N ALA A 17 -34.62 23.87 32.02
CA ALA A 17 -33.17 23.99 31.77
C ALA A 17 -32.48 22.61 31.65
N THR A 18 -32.81 21.66 32.53
CA THR A 18 -32.27 20.30 32.45
C THR A 18 -32.76 19.56 31.22
N LEU A 19 -34.02 19.70 30.84
CA LEU A 19 -34.56 19.09 29.61
C LEU A 19 -33.91 19.66 28.35
N SER A 20 -33.67 20.98 28.31
CA SER A 20 -32.99 21.65 27.21
C SER A 20 -31.53 21.18 27.09
N LEU A 21 -30.82 20.99 28.21
CA LEU A 21 -29.45 20.45 28.24
C LEU A 21 -29.41 19.00 27.72
N LEU A 22 -30.35 18.16 28.12
CA LEU A 22 -30.46 16.77 27.65
C LEU A 22 -30.77 16.70 26.16
N LEU A 23 -31.70 17.52 25.65
CA LEU A 23 -32.02 17.57 24.23
C LEU A 23 -30.86 18.10 23.41
N GLY A 24 -30.13 19.13 23.89
CA GLY A 24 -28.94 19.66 23.24
C GLY A 24 -27.81 18.63 23.17
N GLY A 25 -27.59 17.86 24.24
CA GLY A 25 -26.62 16.77 24.29
C GLY A 25 -26.94 15.63 23.31
N LEU A 26 -28.22 15.24 23.26
CA LEU A 26 -28.69 14.20 22.35
C LEU A 26 -28.56 14.64 20.88
N ALA A 27 -28.91 15.86 20.55
CA ALA A 27 -28.76 16.41 19.20
C ALA A 27 -27.30 16.46 18.76
N GLY A 28 -26.37 16.83 19.65
CA GLY A 28 -24.94 16.84 19.40
C GLY A 28 -24.40 15.43 19.13
N TRP A 29 -24.86 14.45 19.90
CA TRP A 29 -24.45 13.05 19.74
C TRP A 29 -24.92 12.47 18.41
N VAL A 30 -26.18 12.65 18.05
CA VAL A 30 -26.76 12.22 16.77
C VAL A 30 -26.01 12.86 15.58
N GLN A 31 -25.63 14.13 15.70
CA GLN A 31 -24.87 14.81 14.65
C GLN A 31 -23.46 14.25 14.49
N LEU A 32 -22.79 13.87 15.59
CA LEU A 32 -21.48 13.23 15.55
C LEU A 32 -21.56 11.85 14.88
N GLU A 33 -22.56 11.05 15.27
CA GLU A 33 -22.79 9.71 14.72
C GLU A 33 -23.11 9.76 13.21
N ASN A 34 -23.90 10.71 12.77
CA ASN A 34 -24.19 10.95 11.35
C ASN A 34 -22.93 11.32 10.55
N ARG A 35 -22.05 12.16 11.11
CA ARG A 35 -20.77 12.51 10.46
C ARG A 35 -19.84 11.29 10.35
N GLN A 36 -19.77 10.50 11.40
CA GLN A 36 -18.95 9.27 11.40
C GLN A 36 -19.48 8.24 10.39
N ALA A 37 -20.80 8.04 10.34
CA ALA A 37 -21.43 7.15 9.37
C ALA A 37 -21.25 7.63 7.92
N ALA A 38 -21.29 8.94 7.67
CA ALA A 38 -21.05 9.53 6.37
C ALA A 38 -19.59 9.32 5.95
N TRP A 39 -18.63 9.56 6.85
CA TRP A 39 -17.21 9.32 6.59
C TRP A 39 -16.92 7.85 6.29
N GLN A 40 -17.47 6.93 7.07
CA GLN A 40 -17.28 5.48 6.82
C GLN A 40 -17.83 5.06 5.47
N ARG A 41 -18.99 5.55 5.07
CA ARG A 41 -19.57 5.28 3.73
C ARG A 41 -18.66 5.79 2.62
N GLN A 42 -18.19 7.02 2.71
CA GLN A 42 -17.29 7.61 1.72
C GLN A 42 -15.95 6.87 1.67
N HIS A 43 -15.38 6.49 2.81
CA HIS A 43 -14.15 5.72 2.85
C HIS A 43 -14.30 4.34 2.19
N THR A 44 -15.40 3.63 2.51
CA THR A 44 -15.71 2.34 1.87
C THR A 44 -15.90 2.50 0.35
N GLN A 45 -16.58 3.55 -0.09
CA GLN A 45 -16.77 3.84 -1.51
C GLN A 45 -15.42 4.11 -2.21
N ALA A 46 -14.53 4.89 -1.60
CA ALA A 46 -13.20 5.14 -2.12
C ALA A 46 -12.36 3.85 -2.20
N LEU A 47 -12.46 2.98 -1.18
CA LEU A 47 -11.76 1.69 -1.17
C LEU A 47 -12.27 0.76 -2.27
N LEU A 48 -13.59 0.67 -2.47
CA LEU A 48 -14.17 -0.11 -3.57
C LEU A 48 -13.77 0.44 -4.95
N ALA A 49 -13.68 1.75 -5.10
CA ALA A 49 -13.17 2.38 -6.33
C ALA A 49 -11.68 2.04 -6.55
N ALA A 50 -10.84 2.06 -5.50
CA ALA A 50 -9.45 1.63 -5.60
C ALA A 50 -9.36 0.13 -6.00
N GLN A 51 -10.22 -0.71 -5.46
CA GLN A 51 -10.31 -2.13 -5.84
C GLN A 51 -10.74 -2.32 -7.29
N ALA A 52 -11.67 -1.50 -7.79
CA ALA A 52 -12.02 -1.48 -9.21
C ALA A 52 -10.81 -1.11 -10.09
N GLY A 53 -9.98 -0.14 -9.65
CA GLY A 53 -8.72 0.21 -10.32
C GLY A 53 -7.75 -0.96 -10.44
N VAL A 54 -7.58 -1.75 -9.37
CA VAL A 54 -6.77 -2.98 -9.41
C VAL A 54 -7.33 -3.98 -10.42
N SER A 55 -8.66 -4.17 -10.44
CA SER A 55 -9.32 -5.10 -11.38
C SER A 55 -9.14 -4.67 -12.84
N LEU A 56 -9.25 -3.38 -13.12
CA LEU A 56 -9.02 -2.80 -14.45
C LEU A 56 -7.56 -2.99 -14.89
N ALA A 57 -6.60 -2.77 -13.98
CA ALA A 57 -5.18 -2.99 -14.26
C ALA A 57 -4.89 -4.46 -14.56
N LEU A 58 -5.44 -5.38 -13.77
CA LEU A 58 -5.28 -6.83 -14.00
C LEU A 58 -5.86 -7.24 -15.35
N GLN A 59 -7.06 -6.80 -15.68
CA GLN A 59 -7.68 -7.07 -16.97
C GLN A 59 -6.79 -6.55 -18.12
N ALA A 60 -6.28 -5.34 -18.00
CA ALA A 60 -5.45 -4.72 -19.03
C ALA A 60 -4.07 -5.39 -19.20
N VAL A 61 -3.47 -5.87 -18.10
CA VAL A 61 -2.20 -6.61 -18.14
C VAL A 61 -2.39 -8.00 -18.76
N LEU A 62 -3.53 -8.65 -18.52
CA LEU A 62 -3.87 -9.94 -19.11
C LEU A 62 -4.28 -9.83 -20.58
N ASP A 63 -4.80 -8.69 -21.00
CA ASP A 63 -5.15 -8.42 -22.41
C ASP A 63 -3.92 -7.91 -23.18
N THR A 64 -3.40 -8.77 -24.05
CA THR A 64 -2.21 -8.46 -24.88
C THR A 64 -2.41 -7.24 -25.81
N ARG A 65 -3.66 -6.86 -26.12
CA ARG A 65 -3.98 -5.70 -26.96
C ARG A 65 -3.77 -4.36 -26.25
N HIS A 66 -3.81 -4.34 -24.91
CA HIS A 66 -3.71 -3.14 -24.08
C HIS A 66 -2.34 -2.99 -23.39
N ARG A 67 -1.42 -3.94 -23.57
CA ARG A 67 -0.08 -3.93 -22.96
C ARG A 67 0.71 -2.62 -23.10
N PRO A 68 0.70 -1.89 -24.22
CA PRO A 68 1.50 -0.68 -24.33
C PRO A 68 1.12 0.41 -23.33
N ARG A 69 -0.12 0.44 -22.87
CA ARG A 69 -0.61 1.41 -21.88
C ARG A 69 -0.31 1.01 -20.44
N TRP A 70 -0.17 -0.29 -20.18
CA TRP A 70 -0.01 -0.88 -18.86
C TRP A 70 1.33 -1.60 -18.73
N MET A 71 2.40 -0.89 -19.04
CA MET A 71 3.75 -1.41 -18.80
C MET A 71 4.00 -1.50 -17.29
N ALA A 72 4.66 -2.60 -16.87
CA ALA A 72 4.99 -2.84 -15.46
C ALA A 72 6.23 -2.02 -15.01
N ASP A 73 6.29 -0.76 -15.40
CA ASP A 73 7.38 0.18 -15.14
C ASP A 73 7.10 1.17 -13.99
N GLY A 74 5.95 1.02 -13.34
CA GLY A 74 5.54 1.86 -12.22
C GLY A 74 4.94 3.21 -12.64
N ARG A 75 4.68 3.46 -13.93
CA ARG A 75 3.98 4.67 -14.35
C ARG A 75 2.57 4.71 -13.82
N VAL A 76 2.17 5.89 -13.37
CA VAL A 76 0.79 6.14 -12.94
C VAL A 76 -0.08 6.39 -14.17
N VAL A 77 -1.15 5.61 -14.29
CA VAL A 77 -2.19 5.78 -15.30
C VAL A 77 -3.43 6.37 -14.61
N PRO A 78 -3.82 7.61 -14.96
CA PRO A 78 -5.06 8.18 -14.44
C PRO A 78 -6.26 7.55 -15.13
N LEU A 79 -7.28 7.21 -14.35
CA LEU A 79 -8.55 6.65 -14.80
C LEU A 79 -9.69 7.34 -14.08
N ALA A 80 -10.88 7.32 -14.69
CA ALA A 80 -12.12 7.67 -14.01
C ALA A 80 -12.95 6.40 -13.83
N PHE A 81 -13.52 6.22 -12.65
CA PHE A 81 -14.42 5.13 -12.35
C PHE A 81 -15.56 5.65 -11.50
N ASP A 82 -16.77 5.67 -12.08
CA ASP A 82 -17.92 6.32 -11.49
C ASP A 82 -17.57 7.78 -11.13
N ASP A 83 -17.83 8.23 -9.91
CA ASP A 83 -17.46 9.57 -9.43
C ASP A 83 -16.00 9.69 -8.93
N ALA A 84 -15.24 8.59 -8.91
CA ALA A 84 -13.89 8.57 -8.38
C ALA A 84 -12.84 8.84 -9.47
N GLN A 85 -11.81 9.62 -9.11
CA GLN A 85 -10.57 9.70 -9.87
C GLN A 85 -9.59 8.65 -9.34
N LEU A 86 -9.08 7.82 -10.24
CA LEU A 86 -8.14 6.76 -9.90
C LEU A 86 -6.74 7.09 -10.44
N GLU A 87 -5.74 6.81 -9.62
CA GLU A 87 -4.35 6.76 -10.00
C GLU A 87 -3.87 5.32 -9.83
N VAL A 88 -3.60 4.64 -10.94
CA VAL A 88 -3.21 3.22 -10.91
C VAL A 88 -1.85 3.05 -11.53
N SER A 89 -0.96 2.31 -10.86
CA SER A 89 0.33 1.95 -11.39
C SER A 89 0.58 0.45 -11.27
N VAL A 90 1.31 -0.09 -12.25
CA VAL A 90 1.74 -1.49 -12.27
C VAL A 90 3.25 -1.52 -12.28
N SER A 91 3.85 -2.31 -11.41
CA SER A 91 5.30 -2.47 -11.32
C SER A 91 5.70 -3.95 -11.28
N SER A 92 6.82 -4.27 -11.93
CA SER A 92 7.38 -5.62 -11.89
C SER A 92 8.12 -5.86 -10.59
N GLU A 93 7.89 -7.00 -9.95
CA GLU A 93 8.68 -7.44 -8.79
C GLU A 93 10.13 -7.73 -9.14
N ARG A 94 10.46 -7.96 -10.43
CA ARG A 94 11.85 -8.11 -10.92
C ARG A 94 12.68 -6.85 -10.73
N GLY A 95 12.04 -5.68 -10.67
CA GLY A 95 12.69 -4.40 -10.39
C GLY A 95 13.07 -4.17 -8.93
N LYS A 96 12.69 -5.04 -8.01
CA LYS A 96 12.94 -4.93 -6.57
C LYS A 96 14.03 -5.89 -6.11
N LEU A 97 14.68 -5.56 -4.98
CA LEU A 97 15.70 -6.43 -4.37
C LEU A 97 15.02 -7.60 -3.65
N ASP A 98 15.27 -8.82 -4.10
CA ASP A 98 14.74 -10.02 -3.44
C ASP A 98 15.55 -10.35 -2.19
N LEU A 99 14.90 -10.27 -1.03
CA LEU A 99 15.53 -10.46 0.27
C LEU A 99 15.99 -11.89 0.52
N ASN A 100 15.39 -12.85 -0.18
CA ASN A 100 15.75 -14.27 -0.06
C ASN A 100 16.88 -14.68 -1.03
N ALA A 101 17.17 -13.84 -2.04
CA ALA A 101 18.15 -14.15 -3.08
C ALA A 101 19.33 -13.16 -3.16
N ALA A 102 19.15 -11.96 -2.58
CA ALA A 102 20.13 -10.88 -2.68
C ALA A 102 21.42 -11.15 -1.89
N SER A 103 22.51 -10.58 -2.38
CA SER A 103 23.78 -10.59 -1.66
C SER A 103 23.71 -9.70 -0.40
N ALA A 104 24.56 -10.04 0.59
CA ALA A 104 24.74 -9.22 1.79
C ALA A 104 25.12 -7.77 1.46
N GLU A 105 25.98 -7.60 0.44
CA GLU A 105 26.48 -6.30 0.02
C GLU A 105 25.38 -5.44 -0.61
N ASP A 106 24.58 -6.01 -1.51
CA ASP A 106 23.47 -5.30 -2.16
C ASP A 106 22.41 -4.88 -1.13
N LEU A 107 22.12 -5.74 -0.14
CA LEU A 107 21.21 -5.38 0.96
C LEU A 107 21.75 -4.20 1.77
N ILE A 108 23.07 -4.18 2.10
CA ILE A 108 23.69 -3.07 2.82
C ILE A 108 23.56 -1.76 2.01
N ARG A 109 23.87 -1.80 0.71
CA ARG A 109 23.78 -0.64 -0.18
C ARG A 109 22.36 -0.09 -0.26
N VAL A 110 21.37 -0.96 -0.41
CA VAL A 110 19.96 -0.56 -0.46
C VAL A 110 19.49 -0.01 0.89
N ALA A 111 19.84 -0.65 2.00
CA ALA A 111 19.51 -0.13 3.33
C ALA A 111 20.10 1.27 3.58
N GLN A 112 21.36 1.50 3.16
CA GLN A 112 22.01 2.82 3.27
C GLN A 112 21.34 3.84 2.34
N ALA A 113 20.97 3.48 1.11
CA ALA A 113 20.22 4.35 0.21
C ALA A 113 18.85 4.73 0.78
N CYS A 114 18.24 3.83 1.57
CA CYS A 114 17.02 4.09 2.32
C CYS A 114 17.24 4.86 3.64
N GLY A 115 18.48 5.27 3.95
CA GLY A 115 18.82 6.11 5.10
C GLY A 115 19.27 5.34 6.34
N ALA A 116 19.64 4.07 6.22
CA ALA A 116 20.29 3.36 7.32
C ALA A 116 21.73 3.82 7.52
N GLU A 117 22.16 3.97 8.77
CA GLU A 117 23.56 4.10 9.09
C GLU A 117 24.31 2.81 8.74
N ARG A 118 25.60 2.92 8.42
CA ARG A 118 26.43 1.76 8.02
C ARG A 118 26.39 0.63 9.06
N GLY A 119 26.48 0.95 10.34
CA GLY A 119 26.39 -0.05 11.41
C GLY A 119 25.03 -0.73 11.49
N GLN A 120 23.97 0.02 11.24
CA GLN A 120 22.60 -0.49 11.19
C GLN A 120 22.40 -1.44 10.00
N ALA A 121 22.81 -1.02 8.80
CA ALA A 121 22.76 -1.82 7.60
C ALA A 121 23.53 -3.15 7.71
N LEU A 122 24.72 -3.12 8.34
CA LEU A 122 25.53 -4.30 8.62
C LEU A 122 24.82 -5.26 9.59
N ARG A 123 24.20 -4.77 10.66
CA ARG A 123 23.44 -5.60 11.60
C ARG A 123 22.26 -6.29 10.91
N LEU A 124 21.50 -5.52 10.12
CA LEU A 124 20.38 -6.05 9.35
C LEU A 124 20.80 -7.15 8.38
N SER A 125 21.87 -6.88 7.62
CA SER A 125 22.40 -7.84 6.64
C SER A 125 22.87 -9.13 7.31
N ARG A 126 23.63 -9.04 8.41
CA ARG A 126 24.07 -10.22 9.18
C ARG A 126 22.90 -11.03 9.72
N ALA A 127 21.87 -10.36 10.25
CA ALA A 127 20.70 -11.04 10.78
C ALA A 127 19.93 -11.79 9.68
N LEU A 128 19.77 -11.19 8.51
CA LEU A 128 19.12 -11.85 7.37
C LEU A 128 19.95 -13.03 6.86
N GLN A 129 21.27 -12.85 6.68
CA GLN A 129 22.16 -13.92 6.23
C GLN A 129 22.21 -15.08 7.24
N ALA A 130 22.28 -14.81 8.54
CA ALA A 130 22.22 -15.84 9.57
C ALA A 130 20.93 -16.65 9.51
N ARG A 131 19.82 -15.99 9.24
CA ARG A 131 18.52 -16.66 9.07
C ARG A 131 18.50 -17.59 7.85
N LEU A 132 19.06 -17.12 6.71
CA LEU A 132 19.09 -17.91 5.47
C LEU A 132 20.09 -19.07 5.53
N ALA A 133 21.26 -18.88 6.19
CA ALA A 133 22.33 -19.87 6.28
C ALA A 133 22.00 -21.05 7.21
N ASN A 134 21.22 -20.83 8.27
CA ASN A 134 20.94 -21.85 9.29
C ASN A 134 19.82 -22.83 8.89
N GLY A 135 19.43 -22.90 7.62
CA GLY A 135 18.32 -23.75 7.17
C GLY A 135 16.97 -23.31 7.74
N ALA A 136 16.91 -22.14 8.37
CA ALA A 136 15.67 -21.52 8.79
C ALA A 136 14.84 -21.15 7.55
N THR A 137 13.54 -21.10 7.75
CA THR A 137 12.59 -20.80 6.67
C THR A 137 12.91 -19.40 6.06
N PRO A 138 13.04 -19.29 4.73
CA PRO A 138 13.13 -17.99 4.08
C PRO A 138 12.01 -17.04 4.51
N LEU A 139 12.21 -15.74 4.36
CA LEU A 139 11.14 -14.78 4.63
C LEU A 139 9.92 -15.11 3.80
N ARG A 140 8.76 -15.19 4.45
CA ARG A 140 7.46 -15.48 3.80
C ARG A 140 6.67 -14.24 3.51
N VAL A 141 6.81 -13.23 4.37
CA VAL A 141 6.16 -11.92 4.25
C VAL A 141 7.18 -10.81 4.52
N ILE A 142 7.05 -9.69 3.81
CA ILE A 142 8.00 -8.57 3.93
C ILE A 142 8.00 -7.99 5.36
N GLU A 143 6.88 -8.09 6.06
CA GLU A 143 6.68 -7.62 7.43
C GLU A 143 7.63 -8.28 8.43
N GLU A 144 8.13 -9.46 8.16
CA GLU A 144 9.14 -10.13 9.00
C GLU A 144 10.45 -9.36 9.11
N LEU A 145 10.75 -8.47 8.13
CA LEU A 145 11.86 -7.54 8.23
C LEU A 145 11.83 -6.69 9.50
N ARG A 146 10.63 -6.35 10.00
CA ARG A 146 10.46 -5.53 11.21
C ARG A 146 11.03 -6.19 12.46
N GLN A 147 11.15 -7.51 12.44
CA GLN A 147 11.66 -8.31 13.57
C GLN A 147 13.19 -8.46 13.54
N LEU A 148 13.84 -8.07 12.43
CA LEU A 148 15.29 -8.24 12.31
C LEU A 148 16.07 -7.16 13.07
N PRO A 149 17.17 -7.54 13.75
CA PRO A 149 18.08 -6.59 14.40
C PRO A 149 18.58 -5.52 13.45
N GLY A 150 18.44 -4.27 13.86
CA GLY A 150 18.81 -3.11 13.04
C GLY A 150 17.65 -2.50 12.23
N MET A 151 16.49 -3.16 12.15
CA MET A 151 15.32 -2.59 11.50
C MET A 151 14.59 -1.62 12.45
N THR A 152 14.24 -0.44 11.92
CA THR A 152 13.35 0.53 12.58
C THR A 152 12.12 0.73 11.72
N GLN A 153 11.03 1.22 12.30
CA GLN A 153 9.79 1.48 11.55
C GLN A 153 10.03 2.45 10.38
N THR A 154 10.85 3.48 10.60
CA THR A 154 11.21 4.46 9.54
C THR A 154 12.01 3.82 8.42
N LEU A 155 13.00 2.98 8.75
CA LEU A 155 13.79 2.28 7.75
C LEU A 155 12.92 1.28 6.96
N TYR A 156 12.07 0.53 7.67
CA TYR A 156 11.12 -0.39 7.04
C TYR A 156 10.22 0.33 6.03
N ALA A 157 9.61 1.44 6.42
CA ALA A 157 8.73 2.20 5.53
C ALA A 157 9.44 2.69 4.26
N ARG A 158 10.73 3.03 4.36
CA ARG A 158 11.56 3.46 3.21
C ARG A 158 12.03 2.29 2.36
N MET A 159 12.30 1.13 2.96
CA MET A 159 12.79 -0.06 2.26
C MET A 159 11.67 -0.85 1.58
N ALA A 160 10.49 -0.94 2.20
CA ALA A 160 9.39 -1.78 1.75
C ALA A 160 9.02 -1.61 0.25
N PRO A 161 9.00 -0.39 -0.33
CA PRO A 161 8.73 -0.22 -1.76
C PRO A 161 9.81 -0.79 -2.69
N HIS A 162 11.02 -1.04 -2.18
CA HIS A 162 12.20 -1.40 -2.96
C HIS A 162 12.63 -2.85 -2.81
N VAL A 163 11.93 -3.61 -1.97
CA VAL A 163 12.26 -5.02 -1.68
C VAL A 163 11.12 -5.96 -2.04
N THR A 164 11.45 -7.21 -2.29
CA THR A 164 10.50 -8.26 -2.61
C THR A 164 10.94 -9.60 -2.02
N LEU A 165 10.09 -10.62 -2.14
CA LEU A 165 10.38 -12.02 -1.80
C LEU A 165 10.08 -12.97 -2.97
N TRP A 166 9.70 -12.43 -4.12
CA TRP A 166 9.07 -13.23 -5.18
C TRP A 166 9.74 -13.14 -6.55
N SER A 167 10.79 -12.34 -6.71
CA SER A 167 11.48 -12.24 -8.01
C SER A 167 12.45 -13.41 -8.26
N GLY A 168 12.99 -14.02 -7.22
CA GLY A 168 14.02 -15.05 -7.29
C GLY A 168 15.35 -14.55 -7.87
N LEU A 169 15.48 -13.25 -8.13
CA LEU A 169 16.67 -12.66 -8.73
C LEU A 169 17.66 -12.23 -7.65
N SER A 170 18.94 -12.59 -7.84
CA SER A 170 20.02 -12.14 -6.95
C SER A 170 20.24 -10.62 -7.02
N ARG A 171 19.90 -9.98 -8.14
CA ARG A 171 19.93 -8.53 -8.35
C ARG A 171 18.69 -8.07 -9.11
N PRO A 172 18.18 -6.85 -8.83
CA PRO A 172 17.06 -6.28 -9.57
C PRO A 172 17.37 -6.15 -11.06
N ASP A 173 16.33 -6.38 -11.87
CA ASP A 173 16.38 -6.09 -13.29
C ASP A 173 16.39 -4.57 -13.52
N ALA A 174 17.41 -4.06 -14.18
CA ALA A 174 17.59 -2.63 -14.43
C ALA A 174 16.45 -2.01 -15.23
N ALA A 175 15.75 -2.79 -16.07
CA ALA A 175 14.62 -2.31 -16.85
C ALA A 175 13.43 -1.85 -15.97
N PHE A 176 13.25 -2.48 -14.82
CA PHE A 176 12.14 -2.22 -13.91
C PHE A 176 12.56 -1.59 -12.59
N ALA A 177 13.88 -1.49 -12.33
CA ALA A 177 14.40 -0.97 -11.07
C ALA A 177 14.10 0.52 -10.90
N SER A 178 13.74 0.90 -9.67
CA SER A 178 13.55 2.31 -9.31
C SER A 178 14.85 3.10 -9.42
N PRO A 179 14.79 4.45 -9.60
CA PRO A 179 16.00 5.28 -9.63
C PRO A 179 16.88 5.10 -8.39
N LEU A 180 16.28 4.92 -7.19
CA LEU A 180 16.99 4.66 -5.95
C LEU A 180 17.80 3.35 -6.05
N LEU A 181 17.18 2.26 -6.50
CA LEU A 181 17.86 0.98 -6.63
C LEU A 181 18.95 1.00 -7.70
N ARG A 182 18.70 1.67 -8.82
CA ARG A 182 19.73 1.84 -9.86
C ARG A 182 20.96 2.56 -9.32
N GLY A 183 20.75 3.67 -8.61
CA GLY A 183 21.86 4.41 -7.98
C GLY A 183 22.58 3.62 -6.91
N ALA A 184 21.84 2.96 -6.00
CA ALA A 184 22.42 2.19 -4.91
C ALA A 184 23.24 0.99 -5.37
N LEU A 185 22.78 0.31 -6.41
CA LEU A 185 23.36 -0.94 -6.90
C LEU A 185 24.26 -0.77 -8.14
N GLY A 186 24.39 0.46 -8.66
CA GLY A 186 25.15 0.73 -9.88
C GLY A 186 24.57 0.01 -11.09
N LEU A 187 23.23 -0.08 -11.19
CA LEU A 187 22.58 -0.70 -12.34
C LEU A 187 22.61 0.25 -13.53
N PRO A 188 22.66 -0.28 -14.78
CA PRO A 188 22.69 0.56 -15.97
C PRO A 188 21.44 1.47 -16.04
N SER A 189 21.63 2.66 -16.63
CA SER A 189 20.54 3.57 -16.93
C SER A 189 19.58 2.91 -17.91
N GLN A 190 18.28 3.17 -17.78
CA GLN A 190 17.30 2.77 -18.80
C GLN A 190 17.67 3.50 -20.11
N THR A 191 18.23 2.78 -21.06
CA THR A 191 18.25 3.25 -22.44
C THR A 191 16.86 3.05 -23.03
N ASN A 192 16.29 4.08 -23.64
CA ASN A 192 14.92 4.09 -24.21
C ASN A 192 14.65 3.00 -25.27
N ALA A 193 15.64 2.18 -25.61
CA ALA A 193 15.57 1.15 -26.65
C ALA A 193 15.05 -0.22 -26.20
N GLY A 194 14.89 -0.47 -24.89
CA GLY A 194 14.54 -1.81 -24.39
C GLY A 194 13.20 -1.94 -23.65
N GLY A 195 12.48 -0.86 -23.43
CA GLY A 195 11.33 -0.85 -22.52
C GLY A 195 10.07 -1.59 -23.01
N HIS A 196 9.96 -1.89 -24.29
CA HIS A 196 8.75 -2.52 -24.85
C HIS A 196 8.83 -4.04 -24.91
N ASP A 197 10.04 -4.63 -24.93
CA ASP A 197 10.25 -6.09 -25.03
C ASP A 197 10.77 -6.73 -23.75
N ALA A 198 11.01 -5.96 -22.68
CA ALA A 198 11.48 -6.52 -21.43
C ALA A 198 10.37 -7.35 -20.76
N ASP A 199 10.68 -8.61 -20.45
CA ASP A 199 9.77 -9.50 -19.72
C ASP A 199 9.63 -9.02 -18.28
N ALA A 200 8.45 -8.51 -17.94
CA ALA A 200 8.13 -8.05 -16.60
C ALA A 200 8.01 -9.20 -15.57
N GLY A 201 8.09 -10.44 -16.03
CA GLY A 201 7.88 -11.62 -15.19
C GLY A 201 6.41 -11.83 -14.85
N SER A 202 6.18 -12.87 -14.06
CA SER A 202 4.83 -13.29 -13.66
C SER A 202 4.33 -12.62 -12.37
N VAL A 203 5.20 -11.96 -11.60
CA VAL A 203 4.82 -11.33 -10.33
C VAL A 203 4.83 -9.82 -10.47
N LEU A 204 3.67 -9.23 -10.27
CA LEU A 204 3.45 -7.79 -10.41
C LEU A 204 2.85 -7.19 -9.15
N SER A 205 3.25 -5.98 -8.82
CA SER A 205 2.57 -5.14 -7.83
C SER A 205 1.72 -4.09 -8.53
N ILE A 206 0.49 -3.95 -8.05
CA ILE A 206 -0.47 -2.96 -8.52
C ILE A 206 -0.81 -2.05 -7.35
N ASP A 207 -0.58 -0.75 -7.54
CA ASP A 207 -0.98 0.29 -6.61
C ASP A 207 -2.16 1.04 -7.23
N SER A 208 -3.25 1.15 -6.49
CA SER A 208 -4.43 1.89 -6.91
C SER A 208 -4.85 2.86 -5.82
N ARG A 209 -4.94 4.13 -6.16
CA ARG A 209 -5.41 5.21 -5.29
C ARG A 209 -6.66 5.81 -5.88
N ALA A 210 -7.72 5.88 -5.08
CA ALA A 210 -8.98 6.50 -5.46
C ALA A 210 -9.22 7.77 -4.66
N GLN A 211 -9.69 8.82 -5.34
CA GLN A 211 -10.11 10.07 -4.74
C GLN A 211 -11.55 10.37 -5.14
N LEU A 212 -12.41 10.54 -4.15
CA LEU A 212 -13.80 10.97 -4.35
C LEU A 212 -13.93 12.50 -4.44
N PRO A 213 -15.01 13.03 -5.05
CA PRO A 213 -15.28 14.47 -5.14
C PRO A 213 -15.24 15.18 -3.79
N GLY A 214 -15.63 14.50 -2.71
CA GLY A 214 -15.56 15.01 -1.32
C GLY A 214 -14.16 15.07 -0.70
N GLY A 215 -13.10 14.76 -1.47
CA GLY A 215 -11.71 14.79 -1.01
C GLY A 215 -11.28 13.56 -0.19
N VAL A 216 -12.17 12.58 0.01
CA VAL A 216 -11.83 11.32 0.68
C VAL A 216 -10.97 10.49 -0.26
N VAL A 217 -9.85 9.99 0.26
CA VAL A 217 -8.88 9.19 -0.48
C VAL A 217 -8.75 7.83 0.20
N ALA A 218 -8.69 6.77 -0.61
CA ALA A 218 -8.29 5.44 -0.20
C ALA A 218 -7.28 4.87 -1.19
N GLY A 219 -6.37 4.04 -0.69
CA GLY A 219 -5.36 3.37 -1.51
C GLY A 219 -5.37 1.87 -1.26
N LEU A 220 -5.01 1.12 -2.28
CA LEU A 220 -4.91 -0.32 -2.24
C LEU A 220 -3.66 -0.76 -2.98
N GLN A 221 -2.81 -1.53 -2.32
CA GLN A 221 -1.66 -2.18 -2.93
C GLN A 221 -1.87 -3.69 -2.96
N THR A 222 -1.69 -4.30 -4.11
CA THR A 222 -1.76 -5.76 -4.25
C THR A 222 -0.57 -6.29 -5.04
N THR A 223 -0.03 -7.43 -4.60
CA THR A 223 0.96 -8.18 -5.37
C THR A 223 0.30 -9.45 -5.89
N VAL A 224 0.41 -9.69 -7.18
CA VAL A 224 -0.25 -10.80 -7.87
C VAL A 224 0.77 -11.66 -8.61
N LEU A 225 0.55 -12.96 -8.59
CA LEU A 225 1.20 -13.91 -9.48
C LEU A 225 0.26 -14.17 -10.66
N LEU A 226 0.68 -13.79 -11.85
CA LEU A 226 0.00 -14.15 -13.09
C LEU A 226 0.26 -15.62 -13.39
N SER A 227 -0.78 -16.38 -13.57
CA SER A 227 -0.72 -17.79 -13.98
C SER A 227 -1.54 -17.92 -15.24
N PRO A 228 -0.95 -17.78 -16.43
CA PRO A 228 -1.64 -18.09 -17.68
C PRO A 228 -1.86 -19.60 -17.69
N SER A 229 -2.99 -20.03 -17.21
CA SER A 229 -3.32 -21.45 -17.16
C SER A 229 -4.39 -21.75 -18.19
N GLU A 230 -4.06 -22.59 -19.13
CA GLU A 230 -5.02 -23.30 -19.94
C GLU A 230 -5.97 -24.07 -19.00
N GLY A 231 -7.19 -23.60 -18.85
CA GLY A 231 -8.25 -24.30 -18.12
C GLY A 231 -8.49 -23.91 -16.66
N ASN A 232 -7.81 -22.93 -16.09
CA ASN A 232 -8.07 -22.48 -14.71
C ASN A 232 -9.01 -21.25 -14.67
N ALA A 233 -9.98 -21.27 -13.76
CA ALA A 233 -10.98 -20.21 -13.64
C ALA A 233 -10.41 -18.85 -13.16
N GLN A 234 -9.17 -18.83 -12.68
CA GLN A 234 -8.50 -17.61 -12.22
C GLN A 234 -7.10 -17.47 -12.84
N PRO A 235 -6.90 -16.47 -13.73
CA PRO A 235 -5.62 -16.25 -14.41
C PRO A 235 -4.54 -15.61 -13.51
N TYR A 236 -4.82 -15.35 -12.26
CA TYR A 236 -3.88 -14.80 -11.29
C TYR A 236 -4.17 -15.28 -9.88
N ARG A 237 -3.16 -15.17 -9.00
CA ARG A 237 -3.25 -15.42 -7.57
C ARG A 237 -2.75 -14.20 -6.80
N VAL A 238 -3.49 -13.76 -5.80
CA VAL A 238 -3.05 -12.69 -4.89
C VAL A 238 -2.03 -13.26 -3.91
N LEU A 239 -0.85 -12.65 -3.85
CA LEU A 239 0.23 -12.98 -2.91
C LEU A 239 0.22 -12.04 -1.71
N ARG A 240 -0.15 -10.77 -1.90
CA ARG A 240 -0.19 -9.74 -0.86
C ARG A 240 -1.33 -8.76 -1.16
N TRP A 241 -1.98 -8.32 -0.09
CA TRP A 241 -3.04 -7.32 -0.11
C TRP A 241 -2.85 -6.35 1.04
N GLN A 242 -2.85 -5.05 0.76
CA GLN A 242 -2.69 -3.98 1.75
C GLN A 242 -3.60 -2.80 1.43
N GLU A 243 -4.27 -2.30 2.46
CA GLU A 243 -5.08 -1.09 2.47
C GLU A 243 -4.38 0.04 3.20
#